data_6cefe27a024c8de4b3b87e591cc491c9
#
_entry.id   6cefe27a024c8de4b3b87e591cc491c9
#
_cell.length_a   1.000
_cell.length_b   1.000
_cell.length_c   1.000
_cell.angle_alpha   90.00
_cell.angle_beta   90.00
_cell.angle_gamma   90.00
#
_symmetry.space_group_name_H-M   'P 1'
#
loop_
_entity.id
_entity.type
_entity.pdbx_description
1 polymer ?
#
loop_
_entity_poly.entity_id
_entity_poly.type
_entity_poly.pdbx_seq_one_letter_code
_entity_poly.pdbx_strand_id
1 'polypeptide(L)'
;MGRTLYEKVYDAHVVTQAPGELPLLYIDRHLIHEVTSPQAFAGLRDAGRKLRRPDLTLATMDHDISTQKATLDVCSPMAKKQVTTLISNCKEFSVTLFGLGHPGQGIVHIIGPQTGFTLPGTTLVCGDSHTATHGAFGALAFGIGTSEVEHVFATQTLKQQRFKTMRINCEGALPAGVYSKDLILAIAKTITTAGGTGYAIEFAGTGVTTLSMDARMTLSNMAIEVGAKVGMIAPDETTFAYLKGRPFAPQGDDWEAAVAYWKTLPSDSDAKFDREITIDSAHLVPHVTWGNNPGEACAVTDRVPDPATMTDPTVRASAEAALKYMGLTAGMPITDAKIDIVFIGSCTNGRLEDFIEAARVLKGRHVAPGVRALAVPGSMTVRAEAEKLGLDKIFIEAGFEWRLPGCSMCLAMNDDRAPEGARVASTSNRNFVGRQGRGSRTHLMSPAMAAAAAIAGHITDVREYL
;
A
#
# COMPACT_ATOMS: atom_id res chain seq x y z
N MET A 1 -20.63 -22.02 -16.06
CA MET A 1 -20.05 -21.81 -14.74
C MET A 1 -19.54 -20.38 -14.72
N GLY A 2 -19.98 -19.60 -13.75
CA GLY A 2 -19.57 -18.20 -13.64
C GLY A 2 -18.08 -18.04 -13.39
N ARG A 3 -17.54 -16.90 -13.75
CA ARG A 3 -16.11 -16.58 -13.67
C ARG A 3 -15.89 -15.49 -12.64
N THR A 4 -14.83 -15.61 -11.87
CA THR A 4 -14.38 -14.57 -10.94
C THR A 4 -13.75 -13.39 -11.69
N LEU A 5 -13.67 -12.21 -11.07
CA LEU A 5 -12.96 -11.04 -11.60
C LEU A 5 -11.53 -11.41 -12.00
N TYR A 6 -10.81 -12.13 -11.11
CA TYR A 6 -9.46 -12.59 -11.39
C TYR A 6 -9.38 -13.44 -12.67
N GLU A 7 -10.27 -14.42 -12.82
CA GLU A 7 -10.28 -15.31 -13.99
C GLU A 7 -10.59 -14.55 -15.28
N LYS A 8 -11.52 -13.59 -15.26
CA LYS A 8 -11.85 -12.77 -16.42
C LYS A 8 -10.64 -11.98 -16.90
N VAL A 9 -9.93 -11.32 -15.96
CA VAL A 9 -8.75 -10.52 -16.32
C VAL A 9 -7.58 -11.41 -16.71
N TYR A 10 -7.30 -12.47 -15.93
CA TYR A 10 -6.20 -13.39 -16.22
C TYR A 10 -6.33 -14.02 -17.61
N ASP A 11 -7.49 -14.61 -17.90
CA ASP A 11 -7.70 -15.35 -19.17
C ASP A 11 -7.65 -14.41 -20.38
N ALA A 12 -8.10 -13.16 -20.26
CA ALA A 12 -8.01 -12.16 -21.31
C ALA A 12 -6.56 -11.79 -21.67
N HIS A 13 -5.60 -12.04 -20.76
CA HIS A 13 -4.19 -11.70 -20.95
C HIS A 13 -3.28 -12.89 -21.24
N VAL A 14 -3.80 -14.11 -21.29
CA VAL A 14 -3.02 -15.29 -21.69
C VAL A 14 -2.71 -15.21 -23.18
N VAL A 15 -1.45 -15.00 -23.53
CA VAL A 15 -0.98 -14.98 -24.92
C VAL A 15 -0.82 -16.39 -25.46
N THR A 16 -0.21 -17.27 -24.66
CA THR A 16 0.01 -18.67 -25.00
C THR A 16 0.32 -19.49 -23.75
N GLN A 17 0.06 -20.79 -23.85
CA GLN A 17 0.49 -21.78 -22.85
C GLN A 17 0.89 -23.05 -23.58
N ALA A 18 2.17 -23.36 -23.63
CA ALA A 18 2.64 -24.64 -24.15
C ALA A 18 2.36 -25.77 -23.13
N PRO A 19 2.15 -27.02 -23.57
CA PRO A 19 1.96 -28.16 -22.68
C PRO A 19 3.11 -28.30 -21.68
N GLY A 20 2.78 -28.32 -20.38
CA GLY A 20 3.75 -28.44 -19.28
C GLY A 20 4.48 -27.13 -18.92
N GLU A 21 4.19 -26.02 -19.60
CA GLU A 21 4.76 -24.71 -19.27
C GLU A 21 3.76 -23.81 -18.52
N LEU A 22 4.32 -22.80 -17.85
CA LEU A 22 3.51 -21.73 -17.27
C LEU A 22 2.89 -20.87 -18.37
N PRO A 23 1.65 -20.37 -18.19
CA PRO A 23 1.04 -19.41 -19.09
C PRO A 23 1.90 -18.15 -19.24
N LEU A 24 1.99 -17.64 -20.44
CA LEU A 24 2.61 -16.36 -20.77
C LEU A 24 1.53 -15.28 -20.81
N LEU A 25 1.59 -14.34 -19.89
CA LEU A 25 0.67 -13.21 -19.81
C LEU A 25 1.22 -11.99 -20.56
N TYR A 26 0.37 -11.27 -21.25
CA TYR A 26 0.64 -9.90 -21.70
C TYR A 26 0.56 -8.96 -20.52
N ILE A 27 1.47 -7.96 -20.44
CA ILE A 27 1.51 -6.94 -19.40
C ILE A 27 1.15 -5.59 -20.02
N ASP A 28 0.03 -4.99 -19.58
CA ASP A 28 -0.45 -3.73 -20.15
C ASP A 28 0.31 -2.51 -19.61
N ARG A 29 0.69 -2.52 -18.34
CA ARG A 29 1.29 -1.37 -17.67
C ARG A 29 2.48 -1.79 -16.81
N HIS A 30 3.53 -0.98 -16.84
CA HIS A 30 4.73 -1.20 -16.04
C HIS A 30 5.10 0.06 -15.28
N LEU A 31 5.05 0.01 -13.95
CA LEU A 31 5.54 1.07 -13.07
C LEU A 31 6.97 0.73 -12.62
N ILE A 32 7.84 1.72 -12.59
CA ILE A 32 9.24 1.54 -12.19
C ILE A 32 9.73 2.66 -11.28
N HIS A 33 10.74 2.35 -10.48
CA HIS A 33 11.41 3.30 -9.61
C HIS A 33 12.93 3.04 -9.54
N GLU A 34 13.65 3.87 -8.78
CA GLU A 34 15.12 3.92 -8.77
C GLU A 34 15.81 2.69 -8.20
N VAL A 35 15.12 1.88 -7.36
CA VAL A 35 15.75 0.76 -6.64
C VAL A 35 15.86 -0.50 -7.49
N THR A 36 14.81 -0.89 -8.21
CA THR A 36 14.71 -2.20 -8.89
C THR A 36 14.92 -2.14 -10.40
N SER A 37 14.95 -0.94 -11.01
CA SER A 37 15.08 -0.79 -12.45
C SER A 37 16.52 -0.72 -13.00
N PRO A 38 17.58 -0.31 -12.26
CA PRO A 38 18.90 -0.10 -12.83
C PRO A 38 19.50 -1.32 -13.52
N GLN A 39 19.42 -2.50 -12.88
CA GLN A 39 19.95 -3.76 -13.44
C GLN A 39 19.15 -4.23 -14.65
N ALA A 40 17.84 -4.01 -14.66
CA ALA A 40 16.99 -4.36 -15.79
C ALA A 40 17.33 -3.55 -17.05
N PHE A 41 17.57 -2.24 -16.90
CA PHE A 41 18.07 -1.42 -18.00
C PHE A 41 19.48 -1.80 -18.47
N ALA A 42 20.37 -2.16 -17.53
CA ALA A 42 21.70 -2.65 -17.87
C ALA A 42 21.63 -3.93 -18.71
N GLY A 43 20.79 -4.90 -18.29
CA GLY A 43 20.58 -6.15 -19.04
C GLY A 43 20.05 -5.92 -20.46
N LEU A 44 19.10 -4.98 -20.65
CA LEU A 44 18.66 -4.59 -22.01
C LEU A 44 19.82 -4.05 -22.85
N ARG A 45 20.64 -3.17 -22.28
CA ARG A 45 21.79 -2.55 -22.97
C ARG A 45 22.81 -3.59 -23.35
N ASP A 46 23.19 -4.47 -22.43
CA ASP A 46 24.18 -5.53 -22.66
C ASP A 46 23.71 -6.54 -23.73
N ALA A 47 22.39 -6.79 -23.78
CA ALA A 47 21.78 -7.63 -24.81
C ALA A 47 21.48 -6.90 -26.12
N GLY A 48 21.79 -5.62 -26.26
CA GLY A 48 21.47 -4.80 -27.44
C GLY A 48 19.96 -4.65 -27.70
N ARG A 49 19.12 -4.78 -26.69
CA ARG A 49 17.65 -4.74 -26.80
C ARG A 49 17.10 -3.36 -26.49
N LYS A 50 15.99 -3.03 -27.16
CA LYS A 50 15.21 -1.81 -26.86
C LYS A 50 14.11 -2.15 -25.87
N LEU A 51 13.66 -1.15 -25.12
CA LEU A 51 12.42 -1.24 -24.38
C LEU A 51 11.25 -1.31 -25.36
N ARG A 52 10.40 -2.34 -25.22
CA ARG A 52 9.37 -2.65 -26.20
C ARG A 52 8.24 -1.61 -26.25
N ARG A 53 7.78 -1.15 -25.06
CA ARG A 53 6.66 -0.22 -24.93
C ARG A 53 6.99 0.85 -23.88
N PRO A 54 7.82 1.83 -24.22
CA PRO A 54 8.12 2.94 -23.30
C PRO A 54 6.89 3.78 -22.96
N ASP A 55 5.89 3.85 -23.84
CA ASP A 55 4.60 4.50 -23.66
C ASP A 55 3.70 3.82 -22.60
N LEU A 56 3.92 2.54 -22.31
CA LEU A 56 3.23 1.76 -21.29
C LEU A 56 4.07 1.60 -19.99
N THR A 57 5.18 2.35 -19.90
CA THR A 57 6.07 2.35 -18.74
C THR A 57 6.11 3.75 -18.13
N LEU A 58 5.87 3.86 -16.81
CA LEU A 58 5.92 5.12 -16.08
C LEU A 58 6.89 5.00 -14.90
N ALA A 59 7.82 5.94 -14.80
CA ALA A 59 8.86 5.98 -13.77
C ALA A 59 8.62 7.09 -12.76
N THR A 60 9.03 6.84 -11.51
CA THR A 60 9.10 7.85 -10.44
C THR A 60 10.30 7.62 -9.54
N MET A 61 10.53 8.52 -8.60
CA MET A 61 11.53 8.44 -7.54
C MET A 61 10.81 8.58 -6.20
N ASP A 62 10.93 7.59 -5.33
CA ASP A 62 10.16 7.58 -4.09
C ASP A 62 10.87 6.93 -2.88
N HIS A 63 11.84 6.04 -3.11
CA HIS A 63 12.47 5.25 -2.05
C HIS A 63 13.70 5.94 -1.45
N ASP A 64 14.60 6.45 -2.29
CA ASP A 64 15.93 6.94 -1.90
C ASP A 64 16.00 8.47 -1.75
N ILE A 65 14.91 9.18 -2.04
CA ILE A 65 14.88 10.64 -1.97
C ILE A 65 14.61 11.14 -0.55
N SER A 66 15.15 12.33 -0.22
CA SER A 66 14.84 12.99 1.05
C SER A 66 13.44 13.61 1.01
N THR A 67 12.72 13.48 2.13
CA THR A 67 11.44 14.18 2.33
C THR A 67 11.61 15.56 2.97
N GLN A 68 12.84 15.95 3.32
CA GLN A 68 13.15 17.26 3.90
C GLN A 68 13.46 18.29 2.82
N LYS A 69 14.20 17.90 1.78
CA LYS A 69 14.65 18.78 0.71
C LYS A 69 14.54 18.09 -0.65
N ALA A 70 13.98 18.81 -1.63
CA ALA A 70 13.88 18.35 -3.02
C ALA A 70 15.25 18.47 -3.75
N THR A 71 16.31 17.91 -3.18
CA THR A 71 17.67 17.93 -3.76
C THR A 71 18.39 16.61 -3.47
N LEU A 72 19.29 16.21 -4.37
CA LEU A 72 20.12 15.02 -4.20
C LEU A 72 21.33 15.24 -3.28
N ASP A 73 21.62 16.48 -2.88
CA ASP A 73 22.80 16.80 -2.08
C ASP A 73 22.73 16.26 -0.66
N VAL A 74 21.50 16.04 -0.15
CA VAL A 74 21.24 15.46 1.16
C VAL A 74 21.10 13.94 1.14
N CYS A 75 21.09 13.32 -0.04
CA CYS A 75 20.98 11.88 -0.20
C CYS A 75 22.32 11.19 0.02
N SER A 76 22.30 9.93 0.46
CA SER A 76 23.53 9.12 0.53
C SER A 76 24.16 8.94 -0.87
N PRO A 77 25.48 8.67 -0.97
CA PRO A 77 26.11 8.44 -2.27
C PRO A 77 25.46 7.32 -3.09
N MET A 78 24.97 6.26 -2.44
CA MET A 78 24.27 5.16 -3.09
C MET A 78 22.90 5.65 -3.64
N ALA A 79 22.08 6.31 -2.83
CA ALA A 79 20.82 6.90 -3.22
C ALA A 79 20.96 7.85 -4.41
N LYS A 80 21.96 8.77 -4.33
CA LYS A 80 22.28 9.69 -5.43
C LYS A 80 22.61 8.95 -6.72
N LYS A 81 23.40 7.85 -6.63
CA LYS A 81 23.74 7.02 -7.79
C LYS A 81 22.50 6.35 -8.38
N GLN A 82 21.62 5.76 -7.56
CA GLN A 82 20.40 5.08 -8.03
C GLN A 82 19.47 6.06 -8.74
N VAL A 83 19.21 7.22 -8.14
CA VAL A 83 18.36 8.27 -8.71
C VAL A 83 18.94 8.82 -10.02
N THR A 84 20.23 9.14 -10.07
CA THR A 84 20.87 9.64 -11.30
C THR A 84 20.91 8.58 -12.40
N THR A 85 21.05 7.31 -12.05
CA THR A 85 20.97 6.19 -13.00
C THR A 85 19.55 6.05 -13.58
N LEU A 86 18.51 6.17 -12.76
CA LEU A 86 17.13 6.16 -13.25
C LEU A 86 16.88 7.31 -14.24
N ILE A 87 17.33 8.54 -13.93
CA ILE A 87 17.20 9.70 -14.83
C ILE A 87 17.85 9.40 -16.19
N SER A 88 19.07 8.89 -16.17
CA SER A 88 19.84 8.59 -17.40
C SER A 88 19.14 7.49 -18.21
N ASN A 89 18.69 6.41 -17.55
CA ASN A 89 18.00 5.30 -18.19
C ASN A 89 16.66 5.74 -18.80
N CYS A 90 15.84 6.51 -18.07
CA CYS A 90 14.58 7.01 -18.60
C CYS A 90 14.79 7.89 -19.83
N LYS A 91 15.83 8.72 -19.84
CA LYS A 91 16.19 9.53 -21.01
C LYS A 91 16.62 8.66 -22.19
N GLU A 92 17.49 7.68 -21.97
CA GLU A 92 18.00 6.77 -22.99
C GLU A 92 16.90 5.93 -23.63
N PHE A 93 16.02 5.34 -22.81
CA PHE A 93 14.97 4.44 -23.27
C PHE A 93 13.62 5.12 -23.52
N SER A 94 13.57 6.46 -23.46
CA SER A 94 12.36 7.28 -23.73
C SER A 94 11.18 6.95 -22.79
N VAL A 95 11.48 6.66 -21.52
CA VAL A 95 10.46 6.41 -20.49
C VAL A 95 10.03 7.73 -19.83
N THR A 96 8.71 7.93 -19.67
CA THR A 96 8.17 9.06 -18.91
C THR A 96 8.59 8.97 -17.45
N LEU A 97 9.22 10.02 -16.94
CA LEU A 97 9.72 10.10 -15.56
C LEU A 97 9.09 11.25 -14.81
N PHE A 98 8.45 10.95 -13.68
CA PHE A 98 8.05 11.93 -12.68
C PHE A 98 9.17 12.07 -11.64
N GLY A 99 10.22 12.81 -12.02
CA GLY A 99 11.43 13.00 -11.21
C GLY A 99 11.27 14.09 -10.16
N LEU A 100 12.37 14.33 -9.41
CA LEU A 100 12.44 15.40 -8.40
C LEU A 100 12.05 16.75 -8.98
N GLY A 101 11.10 17.43 -8.30
CA GLY A 101 10.56 18.72 -8.73
C GLY A 101 9.46 18.65 -9.79
N HIS A 102 9.14 17.46 -10.32
CA HIS A 102 8.00 17.28 -11.22
C HIS A 102 6.67 17.34 -10.44
N PRO A 103 5.63 18.06 -10.91
CA PRO A 103 4.34 18.16 -10.20
C PRO A 103 3.64 16.81 -9.96
N GLY A 104 3.92 15.81 -10.77
CA GLY A 104 3.40 14.44 -10.62
C GLY A 104 4.30 13.51 -9.81
N GLN A 105 5.45 13.98 -9.29
CA GLN A 105 6.35 13.14 -8.49
C GLN A 105 5.65 12.64 -7.23
N GLY A 106 5.86 11.38 -6.91
CA GLY A 106 5.30 10.74 -5.72
C GLY A 106 5.60 9.25 -5.66
N ILE A 107 5.04 8.60 -4.66
CA ILE A 107 5.16 7.16 -4.46
C ILE A 107 4.56 6.41 -5.65
N VAL A 108 5.27 5.40 -6.14
CA VAL A 108 4.92 4.66 -7.37
C VAL A 108 3.48 4.13 -7.37
N HIS A 109 2.99 3.63 -6.21
CA HIS A 109 1.61 3.12 -6.07
C HIS A 109 0.56 4.20 -5.79
N ILE A 110 0.96 5.47 -5.76
CA ILE A 110 0.05 6.62 -5.69
C ILE A 110 -0.06 7.29 -7.05
N ILE A 111 1.06 7.49 -7.75
CA ILE A 111 1.04 8.18 -9.04
C ILE A 111 0.27 7.40 -10.13
N GLY A 112 0.35 6.07 -10.14
CA GLY A 112 -0.38 5.23 -11.10
C GLY A 112 -1.90 5.47 -11.04
N PRO A 113 -2.54 5.30 -9.88
CA PRO A 113 -3.94 5.67 -9.67
C PRO A 113 -4.26 7.13 -9.97
N GLN A 114 -3.51 8.07 -9.42
CA GLN A 114 -3.77 9.50 -9.56
C GLN A 114 -3.75 10.00 -10.98
N THR A 115 -2.96 9.40 -11.83
CA THR A 115 -2.85 9.78 -13.24
C THR A 115 -3.80 9.01 -14.16
N GLY A 116 -4.51 7.99 -13.65
CA GLY A 116 -5.30 7.09 -14.47
C GLY A 116 -4.44 6.11 -15.29
N PHE A 117 -3.17 5.92 -14.92
CA PHE A 117 -2.31 4.90 -15.50
C PHE A 117 -2.74 3.48 -15.08
N THR A 118 -3.34 3.37 -13.89
CA THR A 118 -4.00 2.16 -13.41
C THR A 118 -5.44 2.14 -13.92
N LEU A 119 -5.82 1.09 -14.64
CA LEU A 119 -7.15 0.94 -15.23
C LEU A 119 -7.77 -0.43 -14.90
N PRO A 120 -9.11 -0.51 -14.77
CA PRO A 120 -9.79 -1.79 -14.58
C PRO A 120 -9.52 -2.78 -15.71
N GLY A 121 -9.41 -4.06 -15.37
CA GLY A 121 -9.25 -5.13 -16.35
C GLY A 121 -7.90 -5.19 -17.05
N THR A 122 -6.91 -4.42 -16.61
CA THR A 122 -5.53 -4.45 -17.11
C THR A 122 -4.62 -5.30 -16.22
N THR A 123 -3.50 -5.75 -16.78
CA THR A 123 -2.37 -6.28 -16.03
C THR A 123 -1.37 -5.17 -15.74
N LEU A 124 -0.90 -5.08 -14.50
CA LEU A 124 0.07 -4.07 -14.07
C LEU A 124 1.16 -4.68 -13.20
N VAL A 125 2.41 -4.39 -13.51
CA VAL A 125 3.56 -4.87 -12.73
C VAL A 125 4.47 -3.73 -12.28
N CYS A 126 5.21 -3.98 -11.19
CA CYS A 126 6.25 -3.11 -10.68
C CYS A 126 7.27 -3.95 -9.89
N GLY A 127 8.50 -3.50 -9.83
CA GLY A 127 9.55 -4.10 -8.98
C GLY A 127 9.37 -3.84 -7.48
N ASP A 128 8.13 -3.74 -7.00
CA ASP A 128 7.77 -3.51 -5.59
C ASP A 128 6.61 -4.44 -5.18
N SER A 129 6.69 -4.95 -3.95
CA SER A 129 5.71 -5.93 -3.44
C SER A 129 4.31 -5.36 -3.24
N HIS A 130 4.15 -4.04 -3.01
CA HIS A 130 2.85 -3.41 -2.81
C HIS A 130 2.13 -3.02 -4.12
N THR A 131 2.57 -3.55 -5.26
CA THR A 131 1.89 -3.42 -6.56
C THR A 131 0.45 -3.92 -6.52
N ALA A 132 0.11 -4.81 -5.60
CA ALA A 132 -1.27 -5.23 -5.33
C ALA A 132 -2.23 -4.06 -5.06
N THR A 133 -1.74 -2.87 -4.66
CA THR A 133 -2.53 -1.64 -4.49
C THR A 133 -3.44 -1.35 -5.68
N HIS A 134 -2.94 -1.57 -6.88
CA HIS A 134 -3.66 -1.28 -8.14
C HIS A 134 -4.85 -2.22 -8.37
N GLY A 135 -4.91 -3.34 -7.65
CA GLY A 135 -6.06 -4.25 -7.65
C GLY A 135 -7.35 -3.62 -7.11
N ALA A 136 -7.25 -2.52 -6.36
CA ALA A 136 -8.39 -1.71 -5.92
C ALA A 136 -9.26 -1.19 -7.08
N PHE A 137 -8.71 -1.15 -8.29
CA PHE A 137 -9.38 -0.74 -9.53
C PHE A 137 -9.89 -1.93 -10.34
N GLY A 138 -9.72 -3.16 -9.87
CA GLY A 138 -9.99 -4.37 -10.68
C GLY A 138 -8.90 -4.68 -11.70
N ALA A 139 -7.68 -4.14 -11.50
CA ALA A 139 -6.50 -4.53 -12.26
C ALA A 139 -5.89 -5.81 -11.68
N LEU A 140 -5.35 -6.67 -12.53
CA LEU A 140 -4.51 -7.78 -12.12
C LEU A 140 -3.08 -7.25 -11.92
N ALA A 141 -2.79 -6.84 -10.68
CA ALA A 141 -1.57 -6.13 -10.36
C ALA A 141 -0.75 -6.88 -9.30
N PHE A 142 0.56 -7.03 -9.55
CA PHE A 142 1.46 -7.74 -8.65
C PHE A 142 2.93 -7.34 -8.80
N GLY A 143 3.66 -7.50 -7.69
CA GLY A 143 5.10 -7.25 -7.64
C GLY A 143 5.90 -8.32 -8.36
N ILE A 144 7.00 -7.89 -9.02
CA ILE A 144 7.92 -8.74 -9.79
C ILE A 144 9.38 -8.50 -9.38
N GLY A 145 10.24 -9.49 -9.62
CA GLY A 145 11.68 -9.38 -9.38
C GLY A 145 12.41 -8.61 -10.49
N THR A 146 13.64 -8.17 -10.22
CA THR A 146 14.45 -7.37 -11.15
C THR A 146 14.68 -8.05 -12.51
N SER A 147 14.89 -9.37 -12.54
CA SER A 147 15.03 -10.13 -13.81
C SER A 147 13.71 -10.21 -14.58
N GLU A 148 12.59 -10.21 -13.88
CA GLU A 148 11.25 -10.14 -14.50
C GLU A 148 10.97 -8.73 -15.04
N VAL A 149 11.46 -7.67 -14.37
CA VAL A 149 11.42 -6.28 -14.89
C VAL A 149 12.11 -6.20 -16.25
N GLU A 150 13.34 -6.78 -16.38
CA GLU A 150 14.07 -6.84 -17.64
C GLU A 150 13.28 -7.59 -18.71
N HIS A 151 12.69 -8.73 -18.34
CA HIS A 151 11.89 -9.53 -19.27
C HIS A 151 10.68 -8.76 -19.79
N VAL A 152 9.95 -8.08 -18.91
CA VAL A 152 8.79 -7.24 -19.31
C VAL A 152 9.25 -6.06 -20.17
N PHE A 153 10.36 -5.43 -19.87
CA PHE A 153 10.93 -4.38 -20.71
C PHE A 153 11.16 -4.86 -22.15
N ALA A 154 11.73 -6.06 -22.31
CA ALA A 154 12.09 -6.61 -23.62
C ALA A 154 10.89 -7.14 -24.38
N THR A 155 9.88 -7.70 -23.73
CA THR A 155 8.85 -8.53 -24.36
C THR A 155 7.41 -8.05 -24.12
N GLN A 156 7.16 -7.25 -23.11
CA GLN A 156 5.84 -6.89 -22.59
C GLN A 156 5.02 -8.12 -22.16
N THR A 157 5.69 -9.19 -21.76
CA THR A 157 5.07 -10.43 -21.29
C THR A 157 5.75 -10.96 -20.04
N LEU A 158 5.07 -11.87 -19.33
CA LEU A 158 5.62 -12.54 -18.15
C LEU A 158 5.02 -13.94 -18.02
N LYS A 159 5.84 -14.94 -17.68
CA LYS A 159 5.35 -16.27 -17.29
C LYS A 159 4.79 -16.17 -15.85
N GLN A 160 3.50 -16.43 -15.67
CA GLN A 160 2.84 -16.37 -14.37
C GLN A 160 1.87 -17.52 -14.17
N GLN A 161 2.10 -18.31 -13.13
CA GLN A 161 1.16 -19.35 -12.73
C GLN A 161 -0.20 -18.75 -12.34
N ARG A 162 -1.28 -19.46 -12.68
CA ARG A 162 -2.63 -19.13 -12.20
C ARG A 162 -2.71 -19.34 -10.70
N PHE A 163 -3.21 -18.34 -9.98
CA PHE A 163 -3.50 -18.43 -8.55
C PHE A 163 -4.84 -19.13 -8.32
N LYS A 164 -4.99 -19.75 -7.14
CA LYS A 164 -6.30 -20.06 -6.60
C LYS A 164 -7.05 -18.78 -6.28
N THR A 165 -8.37 -18.86 -6.18
CA THR A 165 -9.22 -17.72 -5.89
C THR A 165 -9.70 -17.74 -4.44
N MET A 166 -9.59 -16.59 -3.75
CA MET A 166 -10.14 -16.41 -2.41
C MET A 166 -11.02 -15.18 -2.39
N ARG A 167 -12.22 -15.31 -1.81
CA ARG A 167 -13.10 -14.17 -1.57
C ARG A 167 -13.13 -13.84 -0.10
N ILE A 168 -12.95 -12.56 0.24
CA ILE A 168 -13.14 -12.04 1.59
C ILE A 168 -14.34 -11.11 1.57
N ASN A 169 -15.46 -11.59 2.10
CA ASN A 169 -16.71 -10.86 2.21
C ASN A 169 -16.71 -10.03 3.50
N CYS A 170 -16.66 -8.71 3.38
CA CYS A 170 -16.75 -7.78 4.49
C CYS A 170 -18.20 -7.29 4.58
N GLU A 171 -18.92 -7.72 5.61
CA GLU A 171 -20.35 -7.47 5.73
C GLU A 171 -20.64 -6.32 6.69
N GLY A 172 -21.42 -5.34 6.20
CA GLY A 172 -21.78 -4.13 6.91
C GLY A 172 -20.77 -2.98 6.74
N ALA A 173 -21.27 -1.76 6.76
CA ALA A 173 -20.45 -0.55 6.68
C ALA A 173 -19.57 -0.41 7.94
N LEU A 174 -18.36 0.15 7.78
CA LEU A 174 -17.47 0.42 8.90
C LEU A 174 -18.09 1.43 9.88
N PRO A 175 -18.03 1.20 11.20
CA PRO A 175 -18.47 2.16 12.20
C PRO A 175 -17.66 3.46 12.19
N ALA A 176 -18.21 4.52 12.76
CA ALA A 176 -17.46 5.77 12.97
C ALA A 176 -16.17 5.52 13.77
N GLY A 177 -15.06 6.11 13.30
CA GLY A 177 -13.74 5.92 13.91
C GLY A 177 -13.04 4.62 13.51
N VAL A 178 -13.63 3.81 12.64
CA VAL A 178 -13.02 2.61 12.05
C VAL A 178 -12.76 2.86 10.57
N TYR A 179 -11.58 2.52 10.11
CA TYR A 179 -11.10 2.81 8.75
C TYR A 179 -10.66 1.53 8.03
N SER A 180 -10.40 1.61 6.75
CA SER A 180 -9.95 0.47 5.94
C SER A 180 -8.66 -0.18 6.47
N LYS A 181 -7.79 0.59 7.14
CA LYS A 181 -6.60 0.05 7.82
C LYS A 181 -6.98 -0.88 8.98
N ASP A 182 -8.00 -0.52 9.75
CA ASP A 182 -8.49 -1.36 10.84
C ASP A 182 -9.09 -2.66 10.29
N LEU A 183 -9.85 -2.56 9.19
CA LEU A 183 -10.42 -3.72 8.49
C LEU A 183 -9.33 -4.68 8.01
N ILE A 184 -8.29 -4.20 7.33
CA ILE A 184 -7.22 -5.09 6.83
C ILE A 184 -6.38 -5.68 7.97
N LEU A 185 -6.19 -4.97 9.08
CA LEU A 185 -5.54 -5.52 10.27
C LEU A 185 -6.41 -6.61 10.93
N ALA A 186 -7.73 -6.44 10.99
CA ALA A 186 -8.66 -7.47 11.45
C ALA A 186 -8.66 -8.71 10.52
N ILE A 187 -8.58 -8.50 9.20
CA ILE A 187 -8.41 -9.59 8.24
C ILE A 187 -7.08 -10.31 8.48
N ALA A 188 -5.97 -9.58 8.62
CA ALA A 188 -4.64 -10.16 8.86
C ALA A 188 -4.58 -10.95 10.17
N LYS A 189 -5.24 -10.47 11.22
CA LYS A 189 -5.42 -11.21 12.49
C LYS A 189 -6.17 -12.52 12.26
N THR A 190 -7.20 -12.50 11.42
CA THR A 190 -8.09 -13.66 11.18
C THR A 190 -7.43 -14.75 10.33
N ILE A 191 -6.79 -14.36 9.21
CA ILE A 191 -6.25 -15.34 8.25
C ILE A 191 -4.74 -15.54 8.36
N THR A 192 -4.08 -14.79 9.22
CA THR A 192 -2.62 -14.71 9.43
C THR A 192 -1.86 -14.14 8.24
N THR A 193 -0.55 -13.91 8.40
CA THR A 193 0.33 -13.39 7.34
C THR A 193 0.60 -14.38 6.19
N ALA A 194 0.18 -15.63 6.32
CA ALA A 194 0.34 -16.68 5.31
C ALA A 194 -0.97 -17.19 4.72
N GLY A 195 -2.13 -16.73 5.23
CA GLY A 195 -3.44 -17.28 4.86
C GLY A 195 -3.84 -17.07 3.41
N GLY A 196 -3.29 -16.06 2.76
CA GLY A 196 -3.51 -15.74 1.34
C GLY A 196 -2.45 -16.33 0.39
N THR A 197 -1.48 -17.10 0.89
CA THR A 197 -0.40 -17.65 0.06
C THR A 197 -0.94 -18.54 -1.04
N GLY A 198 -0.60 -18.24 -2.29
CA GLY A 198 -1.06 -18.97 -3.48
C GLY A 198 -2.44 -18.56 -3.97
N TYR A 199 -3.07 -17.55 -3.36
CA TYR A 199 -4.37 -17.02 -3.77
C TYR A 199 -4.26 -15.64 -4.42
N ALA A 200 -5.18 -15.38 -5.36
CA ALA A 200 -5.64 -14.04 -5.69
C ALA A 200 -6.86 -13.74 -4.81
N ILE A 201 -6.78 -12.70 -3.99
CA ILE A 201 -7.87 -12.29 -3.10
C ILE A 201 -8.79 -11.33 -3.84
N GLU A 202 -10.10 -11.54 -3.74
CA GLU A 202 -11.14 -10.58 -4.08
C GLU A 202 -11.80 -10.09 -2.78
N PHE A 203 -11.64 -8.81 -2.47
CA PHE A 203 -12.35 -8.16 -1.37
C PHE A 203 -13.73 -7.73 -1.86
N ALA A 204 -14.77 -8.12 -1.15
CA ALA A 204 -16.16 -7.92 -1.52
C ALA A 204 -17.04 -7.66 -0.28
N GLY A 205 -18.35 -7.50 -0.51
CA GLY A 205 -19.35 -7.22 0.52
C GLY A 205 -19.59 -5.72 0.72
N THR A 206 -20.62 -5.41 1.50
CA THR A 206 -21.07 -4.02 1.74
C THR A 206 -20.05 -3.18 2.47
N GLY A 207 -19.20 -3.80 3.31
CA GLY A 207 -18.07 -3.13 3.96
C GLY A 207 -16.98 -2.66 3.00
N VAL A 208 -16.94 -3.20 1.77
CA VAL A 208 -15.96 -2.79 0.73
C VAL A 208 -16.61 -1.84 -0.28
N THR A 209 -17.84 -2.12 -0.73
CA THR A 209 -18.49 -1.29 -1.77
C THR A 209 -18.81 0.12 -1.30
N THR A 210 -18.96 0.34 0.02
CA THR A 210 -19.15 1.67 0.61
C THR A 210 -17.88 2.48 0.79
N LEU A 211 -16.69 1.88 0.58
CA LEU A 211 -15.41 2.55 0.73
C LEU A 211 -15.11 3.49 -0.45
N SER A 212 -14.42 4.58 -0.16
CA SER A 212 -13.76 5.43 -1.15
C SER A 212 -12.65 4.68 -1.89
N MET A 213 -12.17 5.21 -3.02
CA MET A 213 -11.03 4.60 -3.71
C MET A 213 -9.75 4.62 -2.87
N ASP A 214 -9.51 5.68 -2.08
CA ASP A 214 -8.35 5.76 -1.18
C ASP A 214 -8.39 4.63 -0.14
N ALA A 215 -9.55 4.37 0.45
CA ALA A 215 -9.77 3.28 1.40
C ALA A 215 -9.65 1.88 0.75
N ARG A 216 -10.17 1.70 -0.49
CA ARG A 216 -10.01 0.44 -1.25
C ARG A 216 -8.54 0.15 -1.58
N MET A 217 -7.77 1.19 -1.93
CA MET A 217 -6.32 1.05 -2.16
C MET A 217 -5.58 0.58 -0.92
N THR A 218 -5.99 0.98 0.28
CA THR A 218 -5.42 0.47 1.55
C THR A 218 -5.63 -1.03 1.71
N LEU A 219 -6.83 -1.56 1.42
CA LEU A 219 -7.10 -3.00 1.47
C LEU A 219 -6.24 -3.76 0.47
N SER A 220 -6.26 -3.36 -0.79
CA SER A 220 -5.49 -4.02 -1.84
C SER A 220 -3.97 -3.93 -1.61
N ASN A 221 -3.47 -2.79 -1.09
CA ASN A 221 -2.07 -2.59 -0.74
C ASN A 221 -1.57 -3.65 0.24
N MET A 222 -2.35 -3.95 1.27
CA MET A 222 -1.95 -4.89 2.31
C MET A 222 -2.34 -6.35 2.03
N ALA A 223 -2.84 -6.69 0.85
CA ALA A 223 -3.07 -8.08 0.46
C ALA A 223 -1.77 -8.92 0.51
N ILE A 224 -0.62 -8.32 0.17
CA ILE A 224 0.68 -8.98 0.27
C ILE A 224 1.07 -9.30 1.73
N GLU A 225 0.58 -8.55 2.69
CA GLU A 225 0.88 -8.75 4.11
C GLU A 225 0.11 -9.93 4.72
N VAL A 226 -0.90 -10.43 4.02
CA VAL A 226 -1.57 -11.70 4.34
C VAL A 226 -1.11 -12.85 3.43
N GLY A 227 -0.03 -12.65 2.66
CA GLY A 227 0.60 -13.65 1.80
C GLY A 227 0.05 -13.70 0.37
N ALA A 228 -0.96 -12.91 0.01
CA ALA A 228 -1.51 -12.90 -1.34
C ALA A 228 -0.74 -11.95 -2.26
N LYS A 229 -0.30 -12.44 -3.42
CA LYS A 229 0.39 -11.62 -4.42
C LYS A 229 -0.57 -10.63 -5.12
N VAL A 230 -1.88 -10.93 -5.11
CA VAL A 230 -2.94 -10.17 -5.78
C VAL A 230 -4.07 -9.88 -4.80
N GLY A 231 -4.56 -8.65 -4.78
CA GLY A 231 -5.73 -8.24 -3.98
C GLY A 231 -6.62 -7.32 -4.83
N MET A 232 -7.75 -7.83 -5.30
CA MET A 232 -8.63 -7.15 -6.25
C MET A 232 -9.92 -6.69 -5.59
N ILE A 233 -10.48 -5.60 -6.11
CA ILE A 233 -11.85 -5.13 -5.81
C ILE A 233 -12.54 -4.92 -7.15
N ALA A 234 -13.76 -5.41 -7.29
CA ALA A 234 -14.53 -5.24 -8.50
C ALA A 234 -14.76 -3.74 -8.79
N PRO A 235 -14.48 -3.27 -10.03
CA PRO A 235 -14.71 -1.87 -10.39
C PRO A 235 -16.21 -1.57 -10.43
N ASP A 236 -16.56 -0.39 -9.92
CA ASP A 236 -17.93 0.13 -9.85
C ASP A 236 -17.97 1.64 -10.15
N GLU A 237 -19.12 2.27 -9.95
CA GLU A 237 -19.31 3.70 -10.22
C GLU A 237 -18.33 4.58 -9.41
N THR A 238 -17.91 4.16 -8.20
CA THR A 238 -16.89 4.86 -7.41
C THR A 238 -15.54 4.83 -8.12
N THR A 239 -15.18 3.67 -8.69
CA THR A 239 -13.95 3.50 -9.50
C THR A 239 -14.00 4.36 -10.76
N PHE A 240 -15.14 4.37 -11.47
CA PHE A 240 -15.28 5.14 -12.71
C PHE A 240 -15.24 6.65 -12.43
N ALA A 241 -15.92 7.12 -11.38
CA ALA A 241 -15.88 8.52 -10.97
C ALA A 241 -14.45 8.98 -10.61
N TYR A 242 -13.67 8.12 -9.94
CA TYR A 242 -12.28 8.41 -9.62
C TYR A 242 -11.39 8.56 -10.86
N LEU A 243 -11.60 7.74 -11.90
CA LEU A 243 -10.75 7.69 -13.10
C LEU A 243 -11.13 8.75 -14.14
N LYS A 244 -12.38 9.21 -14.15
CA LYS A 244 -12.89 10.14 -15.17
C LYS A 244 -12.06 11.42 -15.25
N GLY A 245 -11.58 11.73 -16.46
CA GLY A 245 -10.82 12.95 -16.74
C GLY A 245 -9.34 12.92 -16.30
N ARG A 246 -8.83 11.80 -15.80
CA ARG A 246 -7.40 11.68 -15.48
C ARG A 246 -6.54 11.56 -16.73
N PRO A 247 -5.28 12.05 -16.69
CA PRO A 247 -4.44 12.22 -17.89
C PRO A 247 -4.23 10.95 -18.73
N PHE A 248 -4.08 9.77 -18.11
CA PHE A 248 -3.87 8.50 -18.82
C PHE A 248 -5.14 7.64 -18.89
N ALA A 249 -6.27 8.11 -18.37
CA ALA A 249 -7.54 7.43 -18.55
C ALA A 249 -8.10 7.68 -19.95
N PRO A 250 -8.89 6.75 -20.51
CA PRO A 250 -9.58 6.95 -21.76
C PRO A 250 -10.44 8.24 -21.76
N GLN A 251 -10.61 8.87 -22.92
CA GLN A 251 -11.35 10.11 -23.08
C GLN A 251 -12.41 9.96 -24.18
N GLY A 252 -13.47 10.77 -24.13
CA GLY A 252 -14.51 10.79 -25.16
C GLY A 252 -15.16 9.43 -25.37
N ASP A 253 -15.27 8.99 -26.62
CA ASP A 253 -15.88 7.70 -27.00
C ASP A 253 -15.13 6.49 -26.46
N ASP A 254 -13.80 6.60 -26.30
CA ASP A 254 -12.97 5.54 -25.70
C ASP A 254 -13.31 5.37 -24.21
N TRP A 255 -13.71 6.45 -23.50
CA TRP A 255 -14.18 6.36 -22.14
C TRP A 255 -15.47 5.55 -22.01
N GLU A 256 -16.45 5.81 -22.88
CA GLU A 256 -17.72 5.09 -22.86
C GLU A 256 -17.52 3.59 -23.18
N ALA A 257 -16.68 3.29 -24.16
CA ALA A 257 -16.32 1.91 -24.49
C ALA A 257 -15.59 1.21 -23.31
N ALA A 258 -14.67 1.91 -22.66
CA ALA A 258 -13.95 1.40 -21.49
C ALA A 258 -14.90 1.10 -20.33
N VAL A 259 -15.79 2.04 -19.99
CA VAL A 259 -16.79 1.84 -18.92
C VAL A 259 -17.72 0.67 -19.24
N ALA A 260 -18.17 0.53 -20.50
CA ALA A 260 -18.97 -0.61 -20.93
C ALA A 260 -18.25 -1.94 -20.70
N TYR A 261 -16.95 -2.01 -21.03
CA TYR A 261 -16.11 -3.17 -20.73
C TYR A 261 -15.91 -3.39 -19.23
N TRP A 262 -15.58 -2.35 -18.47
CA TRP A 262 -15.32 -2.45 -17.03
C TRP A 262 -16.53 -2.98 -16.24
N LYS A 263 -17.74 -2.67 -16.69
CA LYS A 263 -18.99 -3.19 -16.11
C LYS A 263 -19.17 -4.71 -16.30
N THR A 264 -18.41 -5.34 -17.19
CA THR A 264 -18.43 -6.80 -17.37
C THR A 264 -17.47 -7.55 -16.46
N LEU A 265 -16.55 -6.84 -15.77
CA LEU A 265 -15.47 -7.43 -14.99
C LEU A 265 -15.88 -8.03 -13.64
N PRO A 266 -16.86 -7.47 -12.88
CA PRO A 266 -17.25 -8.06 -11.59
C PRO A 266 -17.51 -9.56 -11.70
N SER A 267 -17.16 -10.29 -10.66
CA SER A 267 -17.40 -11.75 -10.58
C SER A 267 -18.88 -12.07 -10.85
N ASP A 268 -19.13 -13.12 -11.64
CA ASP A 268 -20.48 -13.58 -11.94
C ASP A 268 -21.17 -14.05 -10.66
N SER A 269 -22.49 -13.96 -10.59
CA SER A 269 -23.25 -14.31 -9.39
C SER A 269 -23.13 -15.79 -8.99
N ASP A 270 -22.83 -16.67 -9.96
CA ASP A 270 -22.59 -18.10 -9.77
C ASP A 270 -21.09 -18.48 -9.82
N ALA A 271 -20.19 -17.50 -9.77
CA ALA A 271 -18.76 -17.73 -9.68
C ALA A 271 -18.42 -18.50 -8.40
N LYS A 272 -17.50 -19.45 -8.51
CA LYS A 272 -17.02 -20.24 -7.37
C LYS A 272 -15.58 -19.85 -7.02
N PHE A 273 -15.35 -19.67 -5.73
CA PHE A 273 -14.04 -19.42 -5.18
C PHE A 273 -13.50 -20.69 -4.52
N ASP A 274 -12.17 -20.89 -4.58
CA ASP A 274 -11.53 -22.01 -3.88
C ASP A 274 -11.63 -21.87 -2.36
N ARG A 275 -11.75 -20.63 -1.87
CA ARG A 275 -11.94 -20.30 -0.45
C ARG A 275 -12.75 -19.02 -0.29
N GLU A 276 -13.70 -19.05 0.66
CA GLU A 276 -14.45 -17.85 1.06
C GLU A 276 -14.34 -17.63 2.57
N ILE A 277 -14.28 -16.37 2.96
CA ILE A 277 -14.19 -15.92 4.35
C ILE A 277 -15.12 -14.72 4.52
N THR A 278 -15.84 -14.67 5.62
CA THR A 278 -16.69 -13.53 5.97
C THR A 278 -16.12 -12.80 7.19
N ILE A 279 -16.06 -11.50 7.10
CA ILE A 279 -15.68 -10.58 8.17
C ILE A 279 -16.90 -9.71 8.49
N ASP A 280 -17.31 -9.70 9.73
CA ASP A 280 -18.32 -8.77 10.24
C ASP A 280 -17.66 -7.39 10.42
N SER A 281 -17.77 -6.54 9.40
CA SER A 281 -17.17 -5.21 9.41
C SER A 281 -18.01 -4.18 10.17
N ALA A 282 -19.32 -4.43 10.37
CA ALA A 282 -20.21 -3.52 11.09
C ALA A 282 -19.91 -3.43 12.60
N HIS A 283 -19.26 -4.43 13.16
CA HIS A 283 -18.94 -4.48 14.60
C HIS A 283 -17.44 -4.34 14.88
N LEU A 284 -16.65 -3.95 13.88
CA LEU A 284 -15.22 -3.69 14.09
C LEU A 284 -15.02 -2.46 14.98
N VAL A 285 -13.93 -2.47 15.70
CA VAL A 285 -13.38 -1.33 16.44
C VAL A 285 -11.98 -1.02 15.90
N PRO A 286 -11.39 0.14 16.22
CA PRO A 286 -10.04 0.45 15.77
C PRO A 286 -9.04 -0.64 16.14
N HIS A 287 -8.13 -0.98 15.24
CA HIS A 287 -7.14 -2.04 15.40
C HIS A 287 -5.71 -1.48 15.41
N VAL A 288 -4.84 -2.15 16.12
CA VAL A 288 -3.41 -1.83 16.21
C VAL A 288 -2.58 -3.11 16.30
N THR A 289 -1.38 -3.13 15.73
CA THR A 289 -0.47 -4.25 15.92
C THR A 289 0.22 -4.17 17.29
N TRP A 290 0.23 -5.29 18.03
CA TRP A 290 0.97 -5.44 19.27
C TRP A 290 2.34 -6.10 19.07
N GLY A 291 2.51 -6.83 17.97
CA GLY A 291 3.73 -7.55 17.63
C GLY A 291 4.48 -6.95 16.46
N ASN A 292 5.29 -7.77 15.78
CA ASN A 292 6.22 -7.36 14.74
C ASN A 292 5.80 -7.84 13.33
N ASN A 293 4.53 -8.19 13.14
CA ASN A 293 3.92 -8.45 11.84
C ASN A 293 2.44 -8.02 11.84
N PRO A 294 1.82 -7.79 10.68
CA PRO A 294 0.42 -7.31 10.59
C PRO A 294 -0.63 -8.29 11.16
N GLY A 295 -0.34 -9.58 11.19
CA GLY A 295 -1.22 -10.60 11.79
C GLY A 295 -1.25 -10.54 13.33
N GLU A 296 -0.23 -9.95 13.95
CA GLU A 296 -0.15 -9.72 15.39
C GLU A 296 -0.86 -8.41 15.75
N ALA A 297 -2.16 -8.34 15.43
CA ALA A 297 -3.03 -7.19 15.70
C ALA A 297 -4.08 -7.52 16.77
N CYS A 298 -4.56 -6.48 17.44
CA CYS A 298 -5.67 -6.54 18.39
C CYS A 298 -6.56 -5.30 18.26
N ALA A 299 -7.78 -5.38 18.78
CA ALA A 299 -8.61 -4.19 18.96
C ALA A 299 -7.93 -3.22 19.97
N VAL A 300 -8.12 -1.93 19.78
CA VAL A 300 -7.56 -0.92 20.69
C VAL A 300 -8.09 -1.07 22.13
N THR A 301 -9.26 -1.68 22.26
CA THR A 301 -9.90 -2.01 23.55
C THR A 301 -9.35 -3.28 24.20
N ASP A 302 -8.53 -4.05 23.50
CA ASP A 302 -8.02 -5.33 23.95
C ASP A 302 -6.75 -5.16 24.83
N ARG A 303 -6.41 -6.25 25.47
CA ARG A 303 -5.12 -6.43 26.13
C ARG A 303 -4.14 -7.11 25.19
N VAL A 304 -2.86 -6.83 25.42
CA VAL A 304 -1.76 -7.54 24.77
C VAL A 304 -1.91 -9.05 25.04
N PRO A 305 -1.94 -9.90 24.01
CA PRO A 305 -2.15 -11.35 24.20
C PRO A 305 -1.14 -11.97 25.17
N ASP A 306 -1.60 -12.98 25.92
CA ASP A 306 -0.73 -13.77 26.79
C ASP A 306 -0.28 -15.05 26.07
N PRO A 307 1.00 -15.20 25.71
CA PRO A 307 1.52 -16.40 25.07
C PRO A 307 1.24 -17.69 25.85
N ALA A 308 1.12 -17.62 27.18
CA ALA A 308 0.84 -18.81 28.00
C ALA A 308 -0.54 -19.44 27.69
N THR A 309 -1.47 -18.66 27.11
CA THR A 309 -2.80 -19.15 26.70
C THR A 309 -2.82 -19.79 25.33
N MET A 310 -1.73 -19.66 24.55
CA MET A 310 -1.64 -20.18 23.18
C MET A 310 -1.31 -21.68 23.20
N THR A 311 -2.12 -22.46 22.48
CA THR A 311 -1.99 -23.94 22.45
C THR A 311 -0.88 -24.41 21.51
N ASP A 312 -0.68 -23.71 20.38
CA ASP A 312 0.38 -24.05 19.40
C ASP A 312 1.74 -23.57 19.92
N PRO A 313 2.72 -24.46 20.12
CA PRO A 313 4.05 -24.08 20.61
C PRO A 313 4.80 -23.09 19.72
N THR A 314 4.61 -23.18 18.39
CA THR A 314 5.27 -22.30 17.42
C THR A 314 4.70 -20.89 17.49
N VAL A 315 3.38 -20.77 17.56
CA VAL A 315 2.68 -19.50 17.74
C VAL A 315 3.05 -18.87 19.08
N ARG A 316 3.10 -19.67 20.15
CA ARG A 316 3.53 -19.22 21.48
C ARG A 316 4.95 -18.66 21.45
N ALA A 317 5.91 -19.39 20.91
CA ALA A 317 7.31 -18.96 20.84
C ALA A 317 7.47 -17.67 20.01
N SER A 318 6.73 -17.54 18.89
CA SER A 318 6.69 -16.33 18.08
C SER A 318 6.15 -15.14 18.88
N ALA A 319 5.04 -15.33 19.61
CA ALA A 319 4.44 -14.28 20.43
C ALA A 319 5.36 -13.85 21.58
N GLU A 320 6.04 -14.78 22.25
CA GLU A 320 7.04 -14.49 23.30
C GLU A 320 8.20 -13.64 22.72
N ALA A 321 8.71 -14.00 21.55
CA ALA A 321 9.77 -13.27 20.87
C ALA A 321 9.28 -11.85 20.46
N ALA A 322 8.07 -11.74 19.93
CA ALA A 322 7.46 -10.47 19.56
C ALA A 322 7.27 -9.54 20.78
N LEU A 323 6.71 -10.02 21.87
CA LEU A 323 6.55 -9.25 23.11
C LEU A 323 7.89 -8.76 23.67
N LYS A 324 8.89 -9.64 23.69
CA LYS A 324 10.25 -9.28 24.11
C LYS A 324 10.84 -8.17 23.26
N TYR A 325 10.71 -8.27 21.93
CA TYR A 325 11.20 -7.27 20.98
C TYR A 325 10.44 -5.95 21.14
N MET A 326 9.12 -6.02 21.17
CA MET A 326 8.25 -4.85 21.31
C MET A 326 8.31 -4.23 22.72
N GLY A 327 8.90 -4.91 23.70
CA GLY A 327 8.97 -4.43 25.08
C GLY A 327 7.57 -4.22 25.69
N LEU A 328 6.67 -5.17 25.43
CA LEU A 328 5.32 -5.20 25.98
C LEU A 328 5.18 -6.33 26.99
N THR A 329 4.30 -6.15 27.95
CA THR A 329 3.97 -7.17 28.95
C THR A 329 2.66 -7.86 28.58
N ALA A 330 2.63 -9.19 28.63
CA ALA A 330 1.41 -9.95 28.43
C ALA A 330 0.28 -9.47 29.37
N GLY A 331 -0.92 -9.33 28.82
CA GLY A 331 -2.10 -8.91 29.57
C GLY A 331 -2.20 -7.42 29.90
N MET A 332 -1.19 -6.59 29.56
CA MET A 332 -1.33 -5.13 29.71
C MET A 332 -2.34 -4.56 28.70
N PRO A 333 -3.09 -3.50 29.03
CA PRO A 333 -3.85 -2.77 28.00
C PRO A 333 -2.92 -2.28 26.90
N ILE A 334 -3.30 -2.46 25.63
CA ILE A 334 -2.45 -1.99 24.52
C ILE A 334 -2.31 -0.46 24.54
N THR A 335 -3.29 0.23 25.11
CA THR A 335 -3.30 1.69 25.30
C THR A 335 -2.23 2.20 26.27
N ASP A 336 -1.66 1.36 27.13
CA ASP A 336 -0.55 1.75 28.01
C ASP A 336 0.80 1.87 27.28
N ALA A 337 0.87 1.47 26.00
CA ALA A 337 2.09 1.55 25.22
C ALA A 337 2.37 3.01 24.79
N LYS A 338 3.39 3.62 25.41
CA LYS A 338 3.86 4.97 25.09
C LYS A 338 4.43 5.04 23.68
N ILE A 339 4.30 6.19 23.03
CA ILE A 339 4.77 6.43 21.65
C ILE A 339 5.82 7.55 21.68
N ASP A 340 6.95 7.32 21.00
CA ASP A 340 8.03 8.30 20.83
C ASP A 340 7.93 9.02 19.48
N ILE A 341 7.44 8.32 18.44
CA ILE A 341 7.36 8.85 17.08
C ILE A 341 6.01 8.49 16.47
N VAL A 342 5.45 9.43 15.69
CA VAL A 342 4.28 9.19 14.84
C VAL A 342 4.64 9.43 13.39
N PHE A 343 4.27 8.48 12.53
CA PHE A 343 4.45 8.57 11.09
C PHE A 343 3.13 8.39 10.37
N ILE A 344 2.65 9.43 9.66
CA ILE A 344 1.49 9.39 8.76
C ILE A 344 2.01 9.55 7.34
N GLY A 345 1.81 8.53 6.50
CA GLY A 345 2.32 8.51 5.13
C GLY A 345 2.36 7.09 4.55
N SER A 346 3.22 6.87 3.59
CA SER A 346 3.44 5.64 2.81
C SER A 346 2.44 5.42 1.66
N CYS A 347 2.71 4.42 0.80
CA CYS A 347 1.76 4.02 -0.25
C CYS A 347 0.45 3.46 0.31
N THR A 348 0.41 3.06 1.57
CA THR A 348 -0.78 2.54 2.23
C THR A 348 -1.73 3.67 2.63
N ASN A 349 -1.21 4.67 3.33
CA ASN A 349 -2.01 5.76 3.92
C ASN A 349 -1.30 7.12 3.80
N GLY A 350 -0.95 7.51 2.57
CA GLY A 350 -0.41 8.82 2.24
C GLY A 350 -1.26 9.56 1.19
N ARG A 351 -2.57 9.26 1.11
CA ARG A 351 -3.52 9.88 0.17
C ARG A 351 -4.27 11.01 0.83
N LEU A 352 -5.02 11.78 0.06
CA LEU A 352 -5.69 12.98 0.55
C LEU A 352 -6.67 12.69 1.68
N GLU A 353 -7.48 11.63 1.54
CA GLU A 353 -8.46 11.22 2.56
C GLU A 353 -7.79 10.90 3.89
N ASP A 354 -6.63 10.23 3.88
CA ASP A 354 -5.85 9.90 5.07
C ASP A 354 -5.48 11.14 5.90
N PHE A 355 -5.09 12.22 5.20
CA PHE A 355 -4.76 13.50 5.84
C PHE A 355 -6.00 14.24 6.32
N ILE A 356 -7.12 14.16 5.60
CA ILE A 356 -8.40 14.74 6.03
C ILE A 356 -8.85 14.10 7.35
N GLU A 357 -8.83 12.76 7.43
CA GLU A 357 -9.26 12.04 8.63
C GLU A 357 -8.33 12.30 9.82
N ALA A 358 -7.01 12.31 9.61
CA ALA A 358 -6.06 12.67 10.66
C ALA A 358 -6.22 14.13 11.12
N ALA A 359 -6.45 15.07 10.20
CA ALA A 359 -6.65 16.48 10.50
C ALA A 359 -7.90 16.75 11.34
N ARG A 360 -8.98 15.97 11.17
CA ARG A 360 -10.17 16.04 12.03
C ARG A 360 -9.83 15.80 13.49
N VAL A 361 -8.95 14.86 13.75
CA VAL A 361 -8.47 14.53 15.10
C VAL A 361 -7.52 15.60 15.63
N LEU A 362 -6.64 16.13 14.78
CA LEU A 362 -5.59 17.09 15.17
C LEU A 362 -6.10 18.52 15.40
N LYS A 363 -7.18 18.91 14.75
CA LYS A 363 -7.67 20.30 14.75
C LYS A 363 -7.86 20.86 16.16
N GLY A 364 -7.13 21.94 16.50
CA GLY A 364 -7.17 22.59 17.81
C GLY A 364 -6.49 21.82 18.94
N ARG A 365 -5.72 20.77 18.60
CA ARG A 365 -4.97 19.95 19.57
C ARG A 365 -3.47 19.96 19.23
N HIS A 366 -2.64 19.55 20.17
CA HIS A 366 -1.19 19.54 20.01
C HIS A 366 -0.62 18.15 20.30
N VAL A 367 0.47 17.82 19.61
CA VAL A 367 1.28 16.63 19.85
C VAL A 367 1.81 16.63 21.27
N ALA A 368 1.77 15.49 21.95
CA ALA A 368 2.24 15.34 23.32
C ALA A 368 3.74 15.69 23.44
N PRO A 369 4.16 16.32 24.56
CA PRO A 369 5.57 16.60 24.79
C PRO A 369 6.45 15.35 24.66
N GLY A 370 7.54 15.48 23.90
CA GLY A 370 8.49 14.38 23.68
C GLY A 370 8.14 13.45 22.48
N VAL A 371 6.96 13.59 21.87
CA VAL A 371 6.60 12.85 20.65
C VAL A 371 7.06 13.64 19.42
N ARG A 372 7.78 12.98 18.52
CA ARG A 372 8.10 13.51 17.18
C ARG A 372 7.06 13.03 16.21
N ALA A 373 6.43 13.90 15.44
CA ALA A 373 5.36 13.53 14.51
C ALA A 373 5.67 13.99 13.07
N LEU A 374 5.57 13.08 12.10
CA LEU A 374 5.82 13.33 10.68
C LEU A 374 4.56 13.07 9.87
N ALA A 375 4.23 13.99 8.96
CA ALA A 375 3.18 13.86 7.95
C ALA A 375 3.83 13.94 6.57
N VAL A 376 3.75 12.85 5.79
CA VAL A 376 4.43 12.69 4.52
C VAL A 376 3.41 12.41 3.42
N PRO A 377 2.94 13.42 2.67
CA PRO A 377 2.05 13.24 1.52
C PRO A 377 2.65 12.25 0.51
N GLY A 378 1.81 11.41 -0.08
CA GLY A 378 2.29 10.37 -0.98
C GLY A 378 2.69 10.86 -2.37
N SER A 379 2.30 12.08 -2.76
CA SER A 379 2.72 12.71 -4.02
C SER A 379 2.67 14.24 -3.92
N MET A 380 3.32 14.92 -4.86
CA MET A 380 3.23 16.38 -4.99
C MET A 380 1.79 16.85 -5.25
N THR A 381 1.00 16.04 -5.95
CA THR A 381 -0.42 16.31 -6.18
C THR A 381 -1.21 16.24 -4.87
N VAL A 382 -1.05 15.16 -4.08
CA VAL A 382 -1.68 15.05 -2.74
C VAL A 382 -1.28 16.20 -1.85
N ARG A 383 0.01 16.55 -1.85
CA ARG A 383 0.52 17.67 -1.06
C ARG A 383 -0.15 19.00 -1.44
N ALA A 384 -0.20 19.29 -2.75
CA ALA A 384 -0.82 20.52 -3.24
C ALA A 384 -2.32 20.59 -2.93
N GLU A 385 -3.04 19.47 -3.05
CA GLU A 385 -4.47 19.37 -2.70
C GLU A 385 -4.69 19.54 -1.19
N ALA A 386 -3.86 18.91 -0.36
CA ALA A 386 -3.92 19.07 1.10
C ALA A 386 -3.62 20.50 1.53
N GLU A 387 -2.60 21.15 0.95
CA GLU A 387 -2.26 22.56 1.21
C GLU A 387 -3.39 23.52 0.75
N LYS A 388 -4.01 23.24 -0.39
CA LYS A 388 -5.20 24.00 -0.85
C LYS A 388 -6.37 23.93 0.12
N LEU A 389 -6.54 22.79 0.80
CA LEU A 389 -7.56 22.61 1.85
C LEU A 389 -7.10 23.14 3.21
N GLY A 390 -5.86 23.62 3.35
CA GLY A 390 -5.29 24.12 4.60
C GLY A 390 -4.95 23.04 5.61
N LEU A 391 -4.84 21.77 5.17
CA LEU A 391 -4.51 20.66 6.08
C LEU A 391 -3.08 20.79 6.60
N ASP A 392 -2.13 21.25 5.78
CA ASP A 392 -0.75 21.53 6.18
C ASP A 392 -0.68 22.42 7.43
N LYS A 393 -1.52 23.46 7.49
CA LYS A 393 -1.59 24.37 8.66
C LYS A 393 -2.05 23.64 9.91
N ILE A 394 -3.08 22.79 9.81
CA ILE A 394 -3.59 22.00 10.92
C ILE A 394 -2.49 21.08 11.46
N PHE A 395 -1.76 20.38 10.58
CA PHE A 395 -0.66 19.49 10.97
C PHE A 395 0.49 20.26 11.61
N ILE A 396 0.92 21.38 11.03
CA ILE A 396 2.00 22.21 11.53
C ILE A 396 1.62 22.83 12.90
N GLU A 397 0.42 23.38 13.04
CA GLU A 397 -0.11 23.92 14.29
C GLU A 397 -0.19 22.86 15.38
N ALA A 398 -0.55 21.62 15.01
CA ALA A 398 -0.54 20.49 15.94
C ALA A 398 0.89 20.06 16.35
N GLY A 399 1.94 20.45 15.62
CA GLY A 399 3.33 20.11 15.90
C GLY A 399 3.90 18.98 15.03
N PHE A 400 3.25 18.65 13.91
CA PHE A 400 3.80 17.71 12.91
C PHE A 400 4.81 18.40 11.98
N GLU A 401 5.82 17.64 11.58
CA GLU A 401 6.70 17.99 10.46
C GLU A 401 5.99 17.71 9.15
N TRP A 402 5.58 18.75 8.40
CA TRP A 402 4.97 18.62 7.07
C TRP A 402 6.04 18.43 6.00
N ARG A 403 6.12 17.25 5.42
CA ARG A 403 7.22 16.78 4.60
C ARG A 403 6.95 16.82 3.10
N LEU A 404 8.00 16.63 2.30
CA LEU A 404 7.91 16.35 0.87
C LEU A 404 7.52 14.90 0.63
N PRO A 405 6.90 14.57 -0.53
CA PRO A 405 6.52 13.21 -0.88
C PRO A 405 7.68 12.25 -1.01
N GLY A 406 7.47 11.02 -0.55
CA GLY A 406 8.41 9.91 -0.64
C GLY A 406 8.02 8.76 0.28
N CYS A 407 8.73 7.64 0.20
CA CYS A 407 8.49 6.49 1.07
C CYS A 407 8.90 6.75 2.52
N SER A 408 9.84 7.70 2.74
CA SER A 408 10.21 8.17 4.09
C SER A 408 10.50 7.02 5.05
N MET A 409 9.96 7.10 6.26
CA MET A 409 10.13 6.12 7.32
C MET A 409 9.48 4.76 7.01
N CYS A 410 8.62 4.63 6.00
CA CYS A 410 8.01 3.34 5.63
C CYS A 410 9.06 2.25 5.33
N LEU A 411 10.18 2.62 4.69
CA LEU A 411 11.28 1.73 4.37
C LEU A 411 12.60 2.14 5.06
N ALA A 412 12.71 3.41 5.48
CA ALA A 412 13.87 3.99 6.12
C ALA A 412 15.19 3.85 5.30
N MET A 413 15.08 3.93 3.97
CA MET A 413 16.24 3.93 3.07
C MET A 413 16.86 5.32 2.95
N ASN A 414 16.13 6.37 3.33
CA ASN A 414 16.57 7.75 3.36
C ASN A 414 16.97 8.20 4.78
N ASP A 415 16.97 9.51 5.03
CA ASP A 415 17.30 10.15 6.30
C ASP A 415 16.17 10.09 7.36
N ASP A 416 14.97 9.68 6.98
CA ASP A 416 13.84 9.50 7.89
C ASP A 416 13.90 8.11 8.54
N ARG A 417 14.58 8.04 9.70
CA ARG A 417 14.73 6.78 10.46
C ARG A 417 14.36 7.01 11.92
N ALA A 418 13.76 5.98 12.52
CA ALA A 418 13.54 5.95 13.94
C ALA A 418 14.84 5.59 14.68
N PRO A 419 15.18 6.24 15.79
CA PRO A 419 16.28 5.85 16.68
C PRO A 419 16.08 4.43 17.23
N GLU A 420 17.17 3.81 17.64
CA GLU A 420 17.16 2.50 18.29
C GLU A 420 16.28 2.51 19.55
N GLY A 421 15.40 1.55 19.67
CA GLY A 421 14.48 1.40 20.79
C GLY A 421 13.23 2.28 20.72
N ALA A 422 13.18 3.27 19.82
CA ALA A 422 12.01 4.14 19.71
C ALA A 422 10.75 3.36 19.29
N ARG A 423 9.62 3.71 19.88
CA ARG A 423 8.31 3.15 19.57
C ARG A 423 7.56 4.07 18.62
N VAL A 424 7.13 3.52 17.51
CA VAL A 424 6.54 4.28 16.39
C VAL A 424 5.08 3.88 16.21
N ALA A 425 4.16 4.84 16.25
CA ALA A 425 2.81 4.72 15.73
C ALA A 425 2.84 5.05 14.23
N SER A 426 2.48 4.11 13.37
CA SER A 426 2.75 4.21 11.94
C SER A 426 1.58 3.79 11.07
N THR A 427 1.34 4.54 10.01
CA THR A 427 0.37 4.19 8.96
C THR A 427 0.99 3.38 7.81
N SER A 428 2.26 2.99 7.92
CA SER A 428 2.92 2.11 6.95
C SER A 428 2.27 0.71 6.90
N ASN A 429 2.78 -0.14 6.04
CA ASN A 429 2.22 -1.47 5.78
C ASN A 429 2.95 -2.61 6.49
N ARG A 430 4.21 -2.40 6.90
CA ARG A 430 5.08 -3.42 7.53
C ARG A 430 5.70 -2.92 8.82
N ASN A 431 5.83 -3.82 9.78
CA ASN A 431 6.42 -3.55 11.09
C ASN A 431 7.38 -4.64 11.59
N PHE A 432 7.98 -5.40 10.67
CA PHE A 432 9.00 -6.37 11.09
C PHE A 432 10.19 -5.69 11.77
N VAL A 433 10.96 -6.50 12.49
CA VAL A 433 12.13 -6.06 13.28
C VAL A 433 13.04 -5.10 12.48
N GLY A 434 13.19 -3.88 12.95
CA GLY A 434 14.06 -2.87 12.34
C GLY A 434 13.55 -2.19 11.08
N ARG A 435 12.29 -2.38 10.70
CA ARG A 435 11.73 -1.83 9.45
C ARG A 435 11.89 -0.32 9.31
N GLN A 436 11.61 0.44 10.37
CA GLN A 436 11.66 1.90 10.37
C GLN A 436 12.95 2.47 10.97
N GLY A 437 13.92 1.62 11.21
CA GLY A 437 15.21 1.92 11.83
C GLY A 437 15.65 0.75 12.71
N ARG A 438 16.97 0.58 12.88
CA ARG A 438 17.52 -0.50 13.69
C ARG A 438 16.95 -0.48 15.11
N GLY A 439 16.35 -1.60 15.54
CA GLY A 439 15.77 -1.73 16.89
C GLY A 439 14.50 -0.94 17.13
N SER A 440 13.92 -0.28 16.11
CA SER A 440 12.64 0.44 16.26
C SER A 440 11.48 -0.53 16.43
N ARG A 441 10.48 -0.12 17.21
CA ARG A 441 9.28 -0.88 17.59
C ARG A 441 8.07 -0.25 16.96
N THR A 442 7.55 -0.82 15.88
CA THR A 442 6.48 -0.19 15.08
C THR A 442 5.13 -0.83 15.37
N HIS A 443 4.14 0.01 15.67
CA HIS A 443 2.72 -0.33 15.73
C HIS A 443 2.01 0.21 14.49
N LEU A 444 1.41 -0.68 13.70
CA LEU A 444 0.58 -0.29 12.56
C LEU A 444 -0.81 0.09 13.03
N MET A 445 -1.31 1.21 12.52
CA MET A 445 -2.66 1.71 12.82
C MET A 445 -3.15 2.65 11.72
N SER A 446 -4.44 3.03 11.77
CA SER A 446 -5.04 3.98 10.83
C SER A 446 -4.51 5.41 11.03
N PRO A 447 -4.60 6.30 10.02
CA PRO A 447 -4.16 7.69 10.13
C PRO A 447 -4.79 8.46 11.30
N ALA A 448 -6.08 8.28 11.51
CA ALA A 448 -6.79 8.91 12.62
C ALA A 448 -6.32 8.37 13.98
N MET A 449 -6.07 7.05 14.10
CA MET A 449 -5.48 6.44 15.30
C MET A 449 -4.06 6.97 15.56
N ALA A 450 -3.24 7.12 14.52
CA ALA A 450 -1.89 7.67 14.63
C ALA A 450 -1.93 9.14 15.08
N ALA A 451 -2.88 9.93 14.57
CA ALA A 451 -3.11 11.30 15.01
C ALA A 451 -3.53 11.37 16.50
N ALA A 452 -4.43 10.50 16.93
CA ALA A 452 -4.84 10.40 18.34
C ALA A 452 -3.66 9.99 19.24
N ALA A 453 -2.86 9.01 18.79
CA ALA A 453 -1.66 8.60 19.52
C ALA A 453 -0.61 9.73 19.63
N ALA A 454 -0.50 10.59 18.60
CA ALA A 454 0.36 11.77 18.68
C ALA A 454 -0.05 12.74 19.79
N ILE A 455 -1.35 12.97 19.94
CA ILE A 455 -1.92 13.86 20.96
C ILE A 455 -1.77 13.25 22.37
N ALA A 456 -2.08 11.96 22.50
CA ALA A 456 -2.06 11.26 23.79
C ALA A 456 -0.64 10.94 24.31
N GLY A 457 0.34 10.77 23.38
CA GLY A 457 1.68 10.27 23.72
C GLY A 457 1.74 8.76 23.97
N HIS A 458 0.64 8.05 23.72
CA HIS A 458 0.49 6.60 23.84
C HIS A 458 -0.58 6.10 22.86
N ILE A 459 -0.67 4.80 22.65
CA ILE A 459 -1.77 4.22 21.85
C ILE A 459 -3.09 4.54 22.56
N THR A 460 -4.07 5.07 21.82
CA THR A 460 -5.37 5.45 22.37
C THR A 460 -6.49 5.19 21.37
N ASP A 461 -7.72 5.14 21.86
CA ASP A 461 -8.91 4.94 21.02
C ASP A 461 -9.29 6.26 20.34
N VAL A 462 -9.20 6.30 19.01
CA VAL A 462 -9.52 7.50 18.24
C VAL A 462 -10.97 7.95 18.41
N ARG A 463 -11.89 7.08 18.78
CA ARG A 463 -13.32 7.40 18.99
C ARG A 463 -13.54 8.40 20.11
N GLU A 464 -12.57 8.56 21.02
CA GLU A 464 -12.58 9.57 22.08
C GLU A 464 -12.23 10.97 21.56
N TYR A 465 -11.78 11.09 20.31
CA TYR A 465 -11.30 12.33 19.69
C TYR A 465 -12.16 12.82 18.53
N LEU A 466 -13.20 12.06 18.15
CA LEU A 466 -14.11 12.36 17.03
C LEU A 466 -15.29 13.26 17.45
#